data_392507e68ff46f877b1321335ecb9def
#
_entry.id   392507e68ff46f877b1321335ecb9def
#
_cell.length_a   1.000
_cell.length_b   1.000
_cell.length_c   1.000
_cell.angle_alpha   90.00
_cell.angle_beta   90.00
_cell.angle_gamma   90.00
#
_symmetry.space_group_name_H-M   'P 1'
#
loop_
_entity.id
_entity.type
_entity.pdbx_description
1 polymer ?
#
loop_
_entity_poly.entity_id
_entity_poly.type
_entity_poly.pdbx_seq_one_letter_code
_entity_poly.pdbx_strand_id
1 'polypeptide(L)'
;MSLAWYVVQVATNMEDKVQGALVNNIIKKINDSLDSGLTEKAQAVREAFNLGADLASDVEIDDFLKRKVVLVPKEKVEEVRNGKKRENERKIFPGYVLIHMDYNDEMGLLVRKTPKVSSFVGVSKDSRPVPISQKEVDSILQQVSDSKEKAKHKVEFEIGERIR
;
A
#
# COMPACT_ATOMS: atom_id res chain seq x y z
N MET A 1 -1.77 16.74 -14.20
CA MET A 1 -1.34 15.79 -13.16
C MET A 1 -2.48 14.84 -12.84
N SER A 2 -2.24 13.55 -12.95
CA SER A 2 -3.28 12.53 -12.77
C SER A 2 -2.84 11.48 -11.77
N LEU A 3 -3.42 11.50 -10.60
CA LEU A 3 -3.21 10.44 -9.61
C LEU A 3 -4.05 9.23 -9.97
N ALA A 4 -3.46 8.07 -9.94
CA ALA A 4 -4.13 6.82 -10.23
C ALA A 4 -3.55 5.71 -9.38
N TRP A 5 -4.29 4.62 -9.28
CA TRP A 5 -3.85 3.44 -8.54
C TRP A 5 -3.21 2.44 -9.49
N TYR A 6 -2.08 1.92 -9.08
CA TYR A 6 -1.35 0.91 -9.83
C TYR A 6 -1.13 -0.31 -8.95
N VAL A 7 -1.02 -1.46 -9.58
CA VAL A 7 -0.73 -2.71 -8.88
C VAL A 7 0.72 -3.10 -9.16
N VAL A 8 1.46 -3.37 -8.11
CA VAL A 8 2.86 -3.76 -8.22
C VAL A 8 2.98 -5.23 -7.82
N GLN A 9 3.60 -6.03 -8.68
CA GLN A 9 3.86 -7.42 -8.38
C GLN A 9 5.17 -7.55 -7.62
N VAL A 10 5.12 -8.28 -6.51
CA VAL A 10 6.27 -8.44 -5.62
C VAL A 10 6.44 -9.91 -5.25
N ALA A 11 7.59 -10.24 -4.67
CA ALA A 11 7.83 -11.59 -4.19
C ALA A 11 6.84 -11.95 -3.09
N THR A 12 6.29 -13.16 -3.15
CA THR A 12 5.31 -13.62 -2.19
C THR A 12 5.91 -13.61 -0.78
N ASN A 13 5.13 -13.18 0.18
CA ASN A 13 5.53 -13.02 1.58
C ASN A 13 6.50 -11.87 1.83
N MET A 14 6.79 -11.07 0.81
CA MET A 14 7.66 -9.90 0.93
C MET A 14 6.87 -8.59 0.84
N GLU A 15 5.54 -8.66 0.80
CA GLU A 15 4.70 -7.49 0.61
C GLU A 15 4.95 -6.40 1.63
N ASP A 16 5.05 -6.76 2.91
CA ASP A 16 5.29 -5.79 3.98
C ASP A 16 6.67 -5.17 3.88
N LYS A 17 7.67 -5.98 3.53
CA LYS A 17 9.04 -5.50 3.35
C LYS A 17 9.12 -4.56 2.16
N VAL A 18 8.41 -4.88 1.09
CA VAL A 18 8.37 -4.02 -0.10
C VAL A 18 7.67 -2.71 0.23
N GLN A 19 6.58 -2.76 0.99
CA GLN A 19 5.90 -1.54 1.42
C GLN A 19 6.88 -0.61 2.14
N GLY A 20 7.61 -1.14 3.12
CA GLY A 20 8.58 -0.36 3.86
C GLY A 20 9.71 0.16 2.99
N ALA A 21 10.21 -0.67 2.07
CA ALA A 21 11.27 -0.27 1.16
C ALA A 21 10.81 0.81 0.18
N LEU A 22 9.60 0.69 -0.36
CA LEU A 22 9.04 1.71 -1.24
C LEU A 22 8.90 3.05 -0.51
N VAL A 23 8.36 3.01 0.70
CA VAL A 23 8.20 4.22 1.52
C VAL A 23 9.55 4.85 1.79
N ASN A 24 10.53 4.06 2.19
CA ASN A 24 11.88 4.56 2.46
C ASN A 24 12.52 5.17 1.20
N ASN A 25 12.33 4.54 0.05
CA ASN A 25 12.89 5.06 -1.21
C ASN A 25 12.26 6.39 -1.60
N ILE A 26 10.96 6.55 -1.37
CA ILE A 26 10.29 7.81 -1.65
C ILE A 26 10.83 8.91 -0.76
N ILE A 27 10.92 8.65 0.54
CA ILE A 27 11.43 9.63 1.52
C ILE A 27 12.89 9.98 1.21
N LYS A 28 13.68 8.96 0.90
CA LYS A 28 15.09 9.18 0.54
C LYS A 28 15.22 10.06 -0.70
N LYS A 29 14.39 9.83 -1.69
CA LYS A 29 14.42 10.63 -2.92
C LYS A 29 14.13 12.10 -2.63
N ILE A 30 13.16 12.36 -1.78
CA ILE A 30 12.82 13.71 -1.37
C ILE A 30 14.01 14.36 -0.64
N ASN A 31 14.56 13.66 0.34
CA ASN A 31 15.63 14.22 1.16
C ASN A 31 16.93 14.41 0.38
N ASP A 32 17.28 13.45 -0.49
CA ASP A 32 18.46 13.58 -1.34
C ASP A 32 18.33 14.77 -2.28
N SER A 33 17.11 15.00 -2.81
CA SER A 33 16.87 16.15 -3.68
C SER A 33 17.03 17.46 -2.92
N LEU A 34 16.51 17.52 -1.69
CA LEU A 34 16.66 18.71 -0.85
C LEU A 34 18.12 18.96 -0.50
N ASP A 35 18.84 17.92 -0.12
CA ASP A 35 20.26 18.02 0.24
C ASP A 35 21.12 18.50 -0.92
N SER A 36 20.70 18.18 -2.15
CA SER A 36 21.40 18.62 -3.36
C SER A 36 20.92 19.98 -3.87
N GLY A 37 20.05 20.65 -3.12
CA GLY A 37 19.52 21.95 -3.51
C GLY A 37 18.46 21.88 -4.61
N LEU A 38 17.95 20.69 -4.92
CA LEU A 38 16.94 20.49 -5.97
C LEU A 38 15.54 20.54 -5.38
N THR A 39 15.17 21.72 -4.92
CA THR A 39 13.89 21.93 -4.21
C THR A 39 12.69 21.61 -5.09
N GLU A 40 12.74 22.00 -6.37
CA GLU A 40 11.63 21.73 -7.27
C GLU A 40 11.47 20.23 -7.52
N LYS A 41 12.58 19.51 -7.59
CA LYS A 41 12.54 18.06 -7.78
C LYS A 41 11.94 17.37 -6.55
N ALA A 42 12.32 17.82 -5.36
CA ALA A 42 11.75 17.31 -4.12
C ALA A 42 10.25 17.54 -4.10
N GLN A 43 9.81 18.73 -4.50
CA GLN A 43 8.38 19.06 -4.53
C GLN A 43 7.66 18.20 -5.57
N ALA A 44 8.28 17.94 -6.70
CA ALA A 44 7.68 17.10 -7.74
C ALA A 44 7.46 15.67 -7.23
N VAL A 45 8.40 15.13 -6.45
CA VAL A 45 8.24 13.80 -5.85
C VAL A 45 7.09 13.81 -4.87
N ARG A 46 6.99 14.84 -4.03
CA ARG A 46 5.89 14.95 -3.08
C ARG A 46 4.54 14.98 -3.80
N GLU A 47 4.45 15.76 -4.87
CA GLU A 47 3.22 15.86 -5.65
C GLU A 47 2.87 14.54 -6.34
N ALA A 48 3.86 13.81 -6.80
CA ALA A 48 3.63 12.52 -7.45
C ALA A 48 2.94 11.51 -6.52
N PHE A 49 3.16 11.64 -5.22
CA PHE A 49 2.54 10.76 -4.22
C PHE A 49 1.49 11.47 -3.37
N ASN A 50 1.06 12.63 -3.81
CA ASN A 50 -0.01 13.39 -3.15
C ASN A 50 0.29 13.74 -1.69
N LEU A 51 1.54 14.10 -1.42
CA LEU A 51 1.95 14.47 -0.07
C LEU A 51 1.65 15.95 0.19
N GLY A 52 0.81 16.21 1.17
CA GLY A 52 0.44 17.57 1.52
C GLY A 52 1.57 18.34 2.19
N ALA A 53 1.48 19.66 2.15
CA ALA A 53 2.49 20.53 2.73
C ALA A 53 2.57 20.42 4.27
N ASP A 54 1.51 19.94 4.89
CA ASP A 54 1.45 19.75 6.34
C ASP A 54 2.26 18.55 6.82
N LEU A 55 2.65 17.66 5.91
CA LEU A 55 3.49 16.51 6.25
C LEU A 55 4.94 16.97 6.25
N ALA A 56 5.43 17.39 7.42
CA ALA A 56 6.73 18.04 7.54
C ALA A 56 7.86 17.10 7.92
N SER A 57 7.60 16.09 8.73
CA SER A 57 8.67 15.18 9.19
C SER A 57 8.65 13.87 8.41
N ASP A 58 9.79 13.18 8.42
CA ASP A 58 9.91 11.86 7.79
C ASP A 58 8.93 10.86 8.41
N VAL A 59 8.70 10.96 9.71
CA VAL A 59 7.78 10.08 10.41
C VAL A 59 6.35 10.29 9.93
N GLU A 60 5.95 11.55 9.76
CA GLU A 60 4.61 11.87 9.25
C GLU A 60 4.43 11.41 7.81
N ILE A 61 5.46 11.58 6.98
CA ILE A 61 5.43 11.14 5.59
C ILE A 61 5.35 9.62 5.53
N ASP A 62 6.16 8.93 6.33
CA ASP A 62 6.18 7.47 6.41
C ASP A 62 4.79 6.93 6.75
N ASP A 63 4.18 7.47 7.79
CA ASP A 63 2.86 7.06 8.23
C ASP A 63 1.79 7.28 7.16
N PHE A 64 1.81 8.46 6.54
CA PHE A 64 0.86 8.77 5.47
C PHE A 64 1.01 7.82 4.29
N LEU A 65 2.25 7.57 3.86
CA LEU A 65 2.51 6.69 2.72
C LEU A 65 2.00 5.27 2.99
N LYS A 66 2.23 4.77 4.18
CA LYS A 66 1.81 3.41 4.53
C LYS A 66 0.29 3.27 4.65
N ARG A 67 -0.40 4.34 5.05
CA ARG A 67 -1.85 4.29 5.23
C ARG A 67 -2.63 4.66 3.98
N LYS A 68 -2.09 5.53 3.13
CA LYS A 68 -2.87 6.13 2.05
C LYS A 68 -2.30 5.91 0.66
N VAL A 69 -1.05 5.55 0.53
CA VAL A 69 -0.37 5.54 -0.76
C VAL A 69 0.12 4.16 -1.15
N VAL A 70 0.86 3.50 -0.27
CA VAL A 70 1.42 2.17 -0.55
C VAL A 70 0.71 1.19 0.35
N LEU A 71 -0.20 0.42 -0.21
CA LEU A 71 -1.11 -0.43 0.56
C LEU A 71 -0.87 -1.91 0.30
N VAL A 72 -0.89 -2.68 1.37
CA VAL A 72 -0.87 -4.14 1.31
C VAL A 72 -2.21 -4.62 1.85
N PRO A 73 -3.15 -5.02 0.97
CA PRO A 73 -4.47 -5.44 1.43
C PRO A 73 -4.37 -6.71 2.27
N LYS A 74 -4.96 -6.67 3.44
CA LYS A 74 -4.96 -7.80 4.38
C LYS A 74 -6.33 -7.94 5.02
N GLU A 75 -6.66 -9.15 5.41
CA GLU A 75 -7.83 -9.39 6.24
C GLU A 75 -7.39 -10.03 7.54
N LYS A 76 -8.15 -9.79 8.59
CA LYS A 76 -7.90 -10.42 9.88
C LYS A 76 -8.82 -11.63 10.02
N VAL A 77 -8.23 -12.75 10.40
CA VAL A 77 -8.94 -13.99 10.59
C VAL A 77 -8.75 -14.44 12.03
N GLU A 78 -9.85 -14.73 12.71
CA GLU A 78 -9.78 -15.30 14.06
C GLU A 78 -9.74 -16.81 13.98
N GLU A 79 -8.81 -17.39 14.67
CA GLU A 79 -8.72 -18.84 14.78
C GLU A 79 -8.71 -19.25 16.24
N VAL A 80 -9.29 -20.40 16.52
CA VAL A 80 -9.25 -20.98 17.85
C VAL A 80 -8.40 -22.25 17.78
N ARG A 81 -7.31 -22.28 18.53
CA ARG A 81 -6.44 -23.45 18.61
C ARG A 81 -6.18 -23.76 20.07
N ASN A 82 -6.36 -25.01 20.42
CA ASN A 82 -6.09 -25.48 21.80
C ASN A 82 -6.83 -24.64 22.84
N GLY A 83 -8.04 -24.21 22.50
CA GLY A 83 -8.86 -23.40 23.39
C GLY A 83 -8.49 -21.95 23.50
N LYS A 84 -7.50 -21.51 22.72
CA LYS A 84 -7.07 -20.12 22.74
C LYS A 84 -7.40 -19.46 21.41
N LYS A 85 -7.92 -18.25 21.48
CA LYS A 85 -8.19 -17.46 20.27
C LYS A 85 -6.91 -16.82 19.79
N ARG A 86 -6.69 -16.89 18.51
CA ARG A 86 -5.57 -16.22 17.85
C ARG A 86 -6.10 -15.39 16.70
N GLU A 87 -5.57 -14.19 16.59
CA GLU A 87 -5.90 -13.30 15.49
C GLU A 87 -4.74 -13.36 14.49
N ASN A 88 -5.03 -13.83 13.28
CA ASN A 88 -4.05 -13.92 12.20
C ASN A 88 -4.42 -12.97 11.10
N GLU A 89 -3.42 -12.43 10.45
CA GLU A 89 -3.62 -11.62 9.25
C GLU A 89 -3.38 -12.48 8.02
N ARG A 90 -4.25 -12.36 7.04
CA ARG A 90 -4.10 -13.04 5.77
C ARG A 90 -4.16 -12.00 4.67
N LYS A 91 -3.21 -12.07 3.74
CA LYS A 91 -3.19 -11.14 2.61
C LYS A 91 -4.28 -11.51 1.63
N ILE A 92 -5.05 -10.51 1.21
CA ILE A 92 -6.14 -10.72 0.26
C ILE A 92 -5.60 -10.99 -1.14
N PHE A 93 -4.54 -10.25 -1.52
CA PHE A 93 -3.89 -10.41 -2.81
C PHE A 93 -2.42 -10.69 -2.61
N PRO A 94 -2.03 -11.96 -2.35
CA PRO A 94 -0.63 -12.30 -2.13
C PRO A 94 0.22 -11.97 -3.36
N GLY A 95 1.37 -11.35 -3.11
CA GLY A 95 2.29 -11.00 -4.19
C GLY A 95 1.98 -9.67 -4.87
N TYR A 96 1.07 -8.87 -4.32
CA TYR A 96 0.69 -7.58 -4.90
C TYR A 96 0.65 -6.48 -3.87
N VAL A 97 1.05 -5.29 -4.30
CA VAL A 97 1.01 -4.06 -3.50
C VAL A 97 0.32 -3.00 -4.33
N LEU A 98 -0.57 -2.23 -3.72
CA LEU A 98 -1.23 -1.11 -4.39
C LEU A 98 -0.44 0.17 -4.14
N ILE A 99 -0.27 0.99 -5.17
CA ILE A 99 0.39 2.28 -5.03
C ILE A 99 -0.41 3.37 -5.74
N HIS A 100 -0.61 4.48 -5.04
CA HIS A 100 -1.35 5.64 -5.56
C HIS A 100 -0.35 6.73 -5.94
N MET A 101 -0.26 7.05 -7.22
CA MET A 101 0.75 7.98 -7.68
C MET A 101 0.36 8.60 -9.02
N ASP A 102 1.00 9.72 -9.33
CA ASP A 102 1.01 10.28 -10.67
C ASP A 102 2.24 9.69 -11.37
N TYR A 103 2.00 8.73 -12.25
CA TYR A 103 3.10 7.99 -12.87
C TYR A 103 3.94 8.87 -13.79
N ASN A 104 5.24 8.79 -13.62
CA ASN A 104 6.21 9.28 -14.59
C ASN A 104 7.37 8.29 -14.59
N ASP A 105 8.23 8.40 -15.60
CA ASP A 105 9.29 7.41 -15.78
C ASP A 105 10.25 7.36 -14.59
N GLU A 106 10.55 8.49 -14.00
CA GLU A 106 11.45 8.54 -12.84
C GLU A 106 10.85 7.83 -11.63
N MET A 107 9.60 8.08 -11.35
CA MET A 107 8.92 7.43 -10.21
C MET A 107 8.68 5.96 -10.50
N GLY A 108 8.36 5.62 -11.73
CA GLY A 108 8.24 4.22 -12.14
C GLY A 108 9.54 3.45 -11.95
N LEU A 109 10.65 4.08 -12.27
CA LEU A 109 11.96 3.49 -12.08
C LEU A 109 12.27 3.31 -10.59
N LEU A 110 11.91 4.28 -9.76
CA LEU A 110 12.08 4.19 -8.32
C LEU A 110 11.36 2.96 -7.77
N VAL A 111 10.13 2.73 -8.22
CA VAL A 111 9.35 1.58 -7.79
C VAL A 111 10.01 0.28 -8.26
N ARG A 112 10.39 0.21 -9.54
CA ARG A 112 10.99 -1.01 -10.11
C ARG A 112 12.32 -1.35 -9.50
N LYS A 113 13.09 -0.38 -9.05
CA LYS A 113 14.39 -0.61 -8.42
C LYS A 113 14.29 -1.08 -6.98
N THR A 114 13.12 -0.99 -6.40
CA THR A 114 12.93 -1.44 -5.01
C THR A 114 13.15 -2.95 -4.93
N PRO A 115 13.93 -3.43 -3.97
CA PRO A 115 14.19 -4.88 -3.85
C PRO A 115 12.90 -5.67 -3.71
N LYS A 116 12.86 -6.83 -4.36
CA LYS A 116 11.74 -7.77 -4.35
C LYS A 116 10.53 -7.33 -5.16
N VAL A 117 10.60 -6.19 -5.82
CA VAL A 117 9.59 -5.78 -6.79
C VAL A 117 9.91 -6.44 -8.11
N SER A 118 8.92 -7.13 -8.69
CA SER A 118 9.07 -7.75 -10.01
C SER A 118 8.75 -6.75 -11.11
N SER A 119 7.54 -6.19 -11.09
CA SER A 119 7.11 -5.23 -12.11
C SER A 119 5.75 -4.67 -11.72
N PHE A 120 5.30 -3.67 -12.48
CA PHE A 120 3.90 -3.27 -12.43
C PHE A 120 3.06 -4.33 -13.13
N VAL A 121 1.85 -4.54 -12.62
CA VAL A 121 0.89 -5.44 -13.24
C VAL A 121 0.23 -4.70 -14.41
N GLY A 122 0.16 -5.35 -15.56
CA GLY A 122 -0.45 -4.75 -16.74
C GLY A 122 0.41 -3.66 -17.32
N VAL A 123 1.07 -3.94 -18.43
CA VAL A 123 1.91 -2.97 -19.11
C VAL A 123 1.30 -2.69 -20.48
N SER A 124 1.09 -1.42 -20.77
CA SER A 124 0.58 -0.99 -22.07
C SER A 124 1.63 -1.12 -23.15
N LYS A 125 1.25 -0.88 -24.40
CA LYS A 125 2.16 -0.90 -25.54
C LYS A 125 3.30 0.10 -25.39
N ASP A 126 3.08 1.17 -24.63
CA ASP A 126 4.07 2.22 -24.40
C ASP A 126 5.00 1.88 -23.24
N SER A 127 4.96 0.67 -22.74
CA SER A 127 5.76 0.22 -21.59
C SER A 127 5.39 0.95 -20.29
N ARG A 128 4.21 1.55 -20.26
CA ARG A 128 3.68 2.21 -19.06
C ARG A 128 2.70 1.28 -18.35
N PRO A 129 2.67 1.29 -17.03
CA PRO A 129 1.69 0.48 -16.32
C PRO A 129 0.28 0.99 -16.59
N VAL A 130 -0.68 0.08 -16.58
CA VAL A 130 -2.07 0.41 -16.74
C VAL A 130 -2.69 0.57 -15.34
N PRO A 131 -3.28 1.73 -15.03
CA PRO A 131 -3.87 1.91 -13.71
C PRO A 131 -5.16 1.09 -13.58
N ILE A 132 -5.49 0.73 -12.33
CA ILE A 132 -6.80 0.16 -12.04
C ILE A 132 -7.74 1.29 -11.65
N SER A 133 -9.03 1.06 -11.81
CA SER A 133 -10.03 2.08 -11.53
C SER A 133 -10.18 2.30 -10.03
N GLN A 134 -10.66 3.47 -9.64
CA GLN A 134 -10.99 3.75 -8.26
C GLN A 134 -12.04 2.76 -7.74
N LYS A 135 -12.95 2.35 -8.60
CA LYS A 135 -13.96 1.38 -8.24
C LYS A 135 -13.35 0.03 -7.83
N GLU A 136 -12.33 -0.42 -8.56
CA GLU A 136 -11.63 -1.65 -8.23
C GLU A 136 -10.89 -1.53 -6.90
N VAL A 137 -10.25 -0.38 -6.67
CA VAL A 137 -9.58 -0.12 -5.40
C VAL A 137 -10.58 -0.12 -4.25
N ASP A 138 -11.71 0.54 -4.45
CA ASP A 138 -12.76 0.60 -3.45
C ASP A 138 -13.28 -0.80 -3.10
N SER A 139 -13.41 -1.67 -4.09
CA SER A 139 -13.83 -3.06 -3.87
C SER A 139 -12.81 -3.82 -3.02
N ILE A 140 -11.52 -3.62 -3.28
CA ILE A 140 -10.45 -4.24 -2.50
C ILE A 140 -10.50 -3.75 -1.05
N LEU A 141 -10.61 -2.44 -0.87
CA LEU A 141 -10.65 -1.85 0.47
C LEU A 141 -11.92 -2.24 1.22
N GLN A 142 -13.03 -2.42 0.50
CA GLN A 142 -14.26 -2.88 1.10
C GLN A 142 -14.12 -4.32 1.63
N GLN A 143 -13.40 -5.17 0.92
CA GLN A 143 -13.13 -6.53 1.40
C GLN A 143 -12.35 -6.50 2.72
N VAL A 144 -11.38 -5.60 2.84
CA VAL A 144 -10.62 -5.44 4.08
C VAL A 144 -11.57 -5.03 5.22
N SER A 145 -12.42 -4.07 4.96
CA SER A 145 -13.38 -3.57 5.94
C SER A 145 -14.39 -4.65 6.33
N ASP A 146 -14.93 -5.36 5.36
CA ASP A 146 -15.89 -6.44 5.62
C ASP A 146 -15.29 -7.56 6.45
N SER A 147 -14.04 -7.92 6.16
CA SER A 147 -13.35 -8.95 6.93
C SER A 147 -13.21 -8.55 8.40
N LYS A 148 -12.86 -7.29 8.64
CA LYS A 148 -12.75 -6.79 10.01
C LYS A 148 -14.09 -6.82 10.73
N GLU A 149 -15.14 -6.41 10.07
CA GLU A 149 -16.48 -6.44 10.63
C GLU A 149 -16.94 -7.86 10.91
N LYS A 150 -16.70 -8.78 10.00
CA LYS A 150 -17.06 -10.18 10.19
C LYS A 150 -16.37 -10.78 11.38
N ALA A 151 -15.08 -10.51 11.54
CA ALA A 151 -14.33 -11.01 12.70
C ALA A 151 -14.90 -10.44 13.99
N LYS A 152 -15.24 -9.16 14.00
CA LYS A 152 -15.84 -8.53 15.16
C LYS A 152 -17.20 -9.13 15.50
N HIS A 153 -18.02 -9.32 14.52
CA HIS A 153 -19.34 -9.95 14.71
C HIS A 153 -19.24 -11.37 15.21
N LYS A 154 -18.27 -12.12 14.70
CA LYS A 154 -18.05 -13.48 15.18
C LYS A 154 -17.76 -13.52 16.67
N VAL A 155 -16.92 -12.62 17.15
CA VAL A 155 -16.58 -12.54 18.56
C VAL A 155 -17.83 -12.22 19.38
N GLU A 156 -18.60 -11.25 18.97
CA GLU A 156 -19.86 -10.90 19.65
C GLU A 156 -20.83 -12.05 19.64
N PHE A 157 -20.93 -12.74 18.53
CA PHE A 157 -21.84 -13.86 18.37
C PHE A 157 -21.48 -15.02 19.31
N GLU A 158 -20.21 -15.32 19.45
CA GLU A 158 -19.74 -16.37 20.34
C GLU A 158 -20.01 -16.03 21.80
N ILE A 159 -19.88 -14.79 22.16
CA ILE A 159 -20.14 -14.32 23.51
C ILE A 159 -21.63 -14.29 23.81
N GLY A 160 -22.40 -13.87 22.86
CA GLY A 160 -23.81 -13.70 23.01
C GLY A 160 -24.61 -14.93 22.78
N GLU A 161 -24.35 -15.97 22.41
CA GLU A 161 -25.05 -16.86 22.16
C GLU A 161 -25.20 -17.77 21.86
N ARG A 162 -25.14 -17.98 21.86
CA ARG A 162 -25.35 -18.72 21.45
C ARG A 162 -26.33 -19.14 21.32
N ILE A 163 -26.72 -18.98 21.29
CA ILE A 163 -27.76 -19.25 21.19
C ILE A 163 -28.34 -19.54 20.14
N ARG A 164 -28.33 -19.74 19.66
CA ARG A 164 -28.78 -20.05 18.64
C ARG A 164 -29.29 -20.59 18.47
#